data_f418a7d2045cf2a8c8b766f76c498be8
#
_entry.id   f418a7d2045cf2a8c8b766f76c498be8
#
_cell.length_a   1.000
_cell.length_b   1.000
_cell.length_c   1.000
_cell.angle_alpha   90.00
_cell.angle_beta   90.00
_cell.angle_gamma   90.00
#
_symmetry.space_group_name_H-M   'P 1'
#
loop_
_entity.id
_entity.type
_entity.pdbx_description
1 polymer ?
#
loop_
_entity_poly.entity_id
_entity_poly.type
_entity_poly.pdbx_seq_one_letter_code
_entity_poly.pdbx_strand_id
1 'polypeptide(L)'
;MEIPARFILKTFQKILIILILQLICTQQNSIAQDTLSYIKPPKEHFKAEPLKASMLAVVFPGMGQVYNRKIWKIPLVYAGFGALIYSARSNSSSYITYMTAYQDFTDVIPETDSYIVLISADPSTYDPVLYPDTYEPSSATYYEEGLLRMVDYYKRYRDLSYIGIAGWYLLSILDANVD
;
A
#
# COMPACT_ATOMS: atom_id res chain seq x y z
N MET A 1 -17.05 18.55 -21.72
CA MET A 1 -18.13 17.87 -20.97
C MET A 1 -17.44 16.97 -19.96
N GLU A 2 -17.14 17.49 -18.77
CA GLU A 2 -16.38 16.75 -17.75
C GLU A 2 -17.34 15.90 -16.91
N ILE A 3 -17.14 14.60 -16.93
CA ILE A 3 -17.91 13.67 -16.09
C ILE A 3 -17.40 13.84 -14.65
N PRO A 4 -18.25 14.20 -13.68
CA PRO A 4 -17.81 14.45 -12.31
C PRO A 4 -17.23 13.16 -11.69
N ALA A 5 -16.04 13.25 -11.13
CA ALA A 5 -15.31 12.13 -10.52
C ALA A 5 -16.16 11.31 -9.51
N ARG A 6 -17.13 11.96 -8.85
CA ARG A 6 -18.11 11.32 -7.95
C ARG A 6 -19.05 10.33 -8.67
N PHE A 7 -19.31 10.53 -9.96
CA PHE A 7 -20.14 9.62 -10.75
C PHE A 7 -19.38 8.34 -11.11
N ILE A 8 -18.10 8.48 -11.48
CA ILE A 8 -17.21 7.35 -11.80
C ILE A 8 -17.01 6.48 -10.55
N LEU A 9 -16.80 7.10 -9.38
CA LEU A 9 -16.61 6.39 -8.11
C LEU A 9 -17.85 5.59 -7.69
N LYS A 10 -19.05 6.17 -7.83
CA LYS A 10 -20.31 5.48 -7.53
C LYS A 10 -20.60 4.33 -8.49
N THR A 11 -20.22 4.48 -9.76
CA THR A 11 -20.38 3.42 -10.77
C THR A 11 -19.41 2.27 -10.51
N PHE A 12 -18.17 2.57 -10.17
CA PHE A 12 -17.17 1.57 -9.79
C PHE A 12 -17.58 0.79 -8.54
N GLN A 13 -18.10 1.48 -7.52
CA GLN A 13 -18.62 0.85 -6.31
C GLN A 13 -19.79 -0.11 -6.58
N LYS A 14 -20.71 0.26 -7.48
CA LYS A 14 -21.84 -0.61 -7.89
C LYS A 14 -21.34 -1.84 -8.64
N ILE A 15 -20.38 -1.68 -9.55
CA ILE A 15 -19.79 -2.80 -10.30
C ILE A 15 -19.07 -3.77 -9.35
N LEU A 16 -18.32 -3.25 -8.38
CA LEU A 16 -17.62 -4.06 -7.38
C LEU A 16 -18.61 -4.87 -6.51
N ILE A 17 -19.72 -4.26 -6.08
CA ILE A 17 -20.77 -4.93 -5.31
C ILE A 17 -21.44 -6.04 -6.15
N ILE A 18 -21.71 -5.79 -7.41
CA ILE A 18 -22.33 -6.79 -8.32
C ILE A 18 -21.34 -7.97 -8.54
N LEU A 19 -20.07 -7.70 -8.69
CA LEU A 19 -19.02 -8.73 -8.83
C LEU A 19 -18.89 -9.59 -7.57
N ILE A 20 -18.96 -8.99 -6.40
CA ILE A 20 -18.97 -9.70 -5.11
C ILE A 20 -20.25 -10.55 -4.95
N LEU A 21 -21.42 -10.01 -5.34
CA LEU A 21 -22.68 -10.76 -5.32
C LEU A 21 -22.66 -11.95 -6.29
N GLN A 22 -22.09 -11.82 -7.48
CA GLN A 22 -21.94 -12.92 -8.43
C GLN A 22 -21.01 -14.03 -7.88
N LEU A 23 -19.93 -13.67 -7.20
CA LEU A 23 -19.04 -14.64 -6.54
C LEU A 23 -19.74 -15.42 -5.42
N ILE A 24 -20.69 -14.82 -4.72
CA ILE A 24 -21.47 -15.46 -3.66
C ILE A 24 -22.57 -16.38 -4.28
N CYS A 25 -23.13 -16.00 -5.43
CA CYS A 25 -24.26 -16.72 -6.05
C CYS A 25 -23.83 -18.01 -6.80
N THR A 26 -22.53 -18.20 -7.11
CA THR A 26 -22.03 -19.39 -7.82
C THR A 26 -21.86 -20.64 -6.93
N GLN A 27 -22.25 -20.57 -5.67
CA GLN A 27 -22.18 -21.69 -4.71
C GLN A 27 -23.46 -22.56 -4.65
N GLN A 28 -24.35 -22.47 -5.62
CA GLN A 28 -25.48 -23.40 -5.66
C GLN A 28 -25.03 -24.74 -6.24
N ASN A 29 -24.62 -25.65 -5.34
CA ASN A 29 -24.44 -27.05 -5.66
C ASN A 29 -25.78 -27.65 -6.11
N SER A 30 -25.90 -28.01 -7.38
CA SER A 30 -26.98 -28.81 -7.90
C SER A 30 -26.93 -30.19 -7.25
N ILE A 31 -27.81 -30.46 -6.31
CA ILE A 31 -28.03 -31.80 -5.78
C ILE A 31 -28.84 -32.56 -6.86
N ALA A 32 -28.14 -33.19 -7.81
CA ALA A 32 -28.72 -34.21 -8.65
C ALA A 32 -28.74 -35.51 -7.84
N GLN A 33 -29.94 -35.96 -7.55
CA GLN A 33 -30.24 -37.19 -6.82
C GLN A 33 -30.11 -38.36 -7.79
N ASP A 34 -28.94 -38.99 -7.90
CA ASP A 34 -28.76 -40.27 -8.60
C ASP A 34 -28.87 -41.40 -7.60
N THR A 35 -30.01 -42.11 -7.67
CA THR A 35 -30.34 -43.31 -6.95
C THR A 35 -29.74 -44.55 -7.64
N LEU A 36 -28.42 -44.67 -7.62
CA LEU A 36 -27.72 -45.93 -7.84
C LEU A 36 -26.65 -46.10 -6.80
N SER A 37 -26.73 -47.15 -6.01
CA SER A 37 -25.77 -47.52 -4.96
C SER A 37 -24.41 -47.92 -5.59
N TYR A 38 -23.72 -46.90 -6.09
CA TYR A 38 -22.31 -47.03 -6.45
C TYR A 38 -21.49 -46.97 -5.17
N ILE A 39 -20.77 -48.01 -4.85
CA ILE A 39 -19.77 -48.04 -3.79
C ILE A 39 -18.71 -47.00 -4.17
N LYS A 40 -18.88 -45.77 -3.68
CA LYS A 40 -17.97 -44.69 -3.92
C LYS A 40 -16.64 -45.03 -3.31
N PRO A 41 -15.55 -45.15 -4.08
CA PRO A 41 -14.23 -45.36 -3.48
C PRO A 41 -13.96 -44.33 -2.44
N PRO A 42 -13.26 -44.65 -1.33
CA PRO A 42 -12.96 -43.71 -0.27
C PRO A 42 -12.34 -42.45 -0.91
N LYS A 43 -12.94 -41.28 -0.64
CA LYS A 43 -12.41 -40.01 -1.11
C LYS A 43 -10.98 -39.89 -0.58
N GLU A 44 -10.00 -39.99 -1.45
CA GLU A 44 -8.64 -39.64 -1.09
C GLU A 44 -8.66 -38.22 -0.55
N HIS A 45 -8.42 -38.06 0.75
CA HIS A 45 -8.28 -36.76 1.35
C HIS A 45 -7.04 -36.09 0.76
N PHE A 46 -7.25 -34.98 0.03
CA PHE A 46 -6.13 -34.19 -0.47
C PHE A 46 -5.22 -33.82 0.71
N LYS A 47 -4.00 -34.36 0.70
CA LYS A 47 -2.97 -34.03 1.69
C LYS A 47 -2.03 -33.01 1.02
N ALA A 48 -2.09 -31.77 1.49
CA ALA A 48 -1.18 -30.74 1.02
C ALA A 48 0.27 -31.13 1.38
N GLU A 49 1.20 -30.90 0.45
CA GLU A 49 2.63 -31.03 0.72
C GLU A 49 3.19 -29.66 1.11
N PRO A 50 3.68 -29.47 2.35
CA PRO A 50 4.13 -28.16 2.84
C PRO A 50 5.22 -27.53 1.95
N LEU A 51 6.16 -28.34 1.45
CA LEU A 51 7.23 -27.86 0.59
C LEU A 51 6.71 -27.30 -0.73
N LYS A 52 5.75 -27.95 -1.38
CA LYS A 52 5.14 -27.47 -2.62
C LYS A 52 4.34 -26.20 -2.39
N ALA A 53 3.59 -26.14 -1.29
CA ALA A 53 2.83 -24.95 -0.91
C ALA A 53 3.76 -23.75 -0.71
N SER A 54 4.88 -23.93 0.00
CA SER A 54 5.87 -22.88 0.21
C SER A 54 6.54 -22.44 -1.09
N MET A 55 6.94 -23.39 -1.96
CA MET A 55 7.54 -23.04 -3.25
C MET A 55 6.58 -22.23 -4.13
N LEU A 56 5.31 -22.59 -4.15
CA LEU A 56 4.28 -21.81 -4.86
C LEU A 56 4.09 -20.42 -4.26
N ALA A 57 4.10 -20.29 -2.93
CA ALA A 57 3.99 -19.01 -2.23
C ALA A 57 5.20 -18.11 -2.49
N VAL A 58 6.41 -18.69 -2.67
CA VAL A 58 7.63 -17.95 -3.05
C VAL A 58 7.57 -17.43 -4.49
N VAL A 59 6.90 -18.13 -5.41
CA VAL A 59 6.75 -17.65 -6.79
C VAL A 59 5.73 -16.52 -6.88
N PHE A 60 4.60 -16.67 -6.17
CA PHE A 60 3.53 -15.68 -6.18
C PHE A 60 2.78 -15.68 -4.84
N PRO A 61 2.65 -14.50 -4.18
CA PRO A 61 1.94 -14.42 -2.90
C PRO A 61 0.49 -14.88 -3.08
N GLY A 62 0.06 -15.82 -2.22
CA GLY A 62 -1.28 -16.39 -2.29
C GLY A 62 -1.38 -17.73 -3.03
N MET A 63 -0.43 -18.11 -3.88
CA MET A 63 -0.51 -19.40 -4.59
C MET A 63 -0.40 -20.62 -3.66
N GLY A 64 0.34 -20.51 -2.59
CA GLY A 64 0.39 -21.56 -1.57
C GLY A 64 -0.99 -21.80 -0.92
N GLN A 65 -1.73 -20.72 -0.62
CA GLN A 65 -3.08 -20.80 -0.07
C GLN A 65 -4.09 -21.38 -1.07
N VAL A 66 -3.92 -21.09 -2.38
CA VAL A 66 -4.71 -21.75 -3.45
C VAL A 66 -4.44 -23.25 -3.46
N TYR A 67 -3.17 -23.65 -3.42
CA TYR A 67 -2.77 -25.07 -3.40
C TYR A 67 -3.33 -25.80 -2.18
N ASN A 68 -3.30 -25.17 -1.01
CA ASN A 68 -3.86 -25.70 0.24
C ASN A 68 -5.39 -25.65 0.29
N ARG A 69 -6.07 -25.18 -0.80
CA ARG A 69 -7.52 -24.99 -0.90
C ARG A 69 -8.11 -24.01 0.12
N LYS A 70 -7.27 -23.10 0.68
CA LYS A 70 -7.68 -22.08 1.64
C LYS A 70 -7.85 -20.71 0.97
N ILE A 71 -8.65 -20.68 -0.10
CA ILE A 71 -8.85 -19.51 -0.97
C ILE A 71 -9.35 -18.29 -0.20
N TRP A 72 -10.07 -18.49 0.91
CA TRP A 72 -10.57 -17.40 1.74
C TRP A 72 -9.46 -16.54 2.38
N LYS A 73 -8.22 -17.06 2.49
CA LYS A 73 -7.06 -16.31 2.99
C LYS A 73 -6.48 -15.34 1.96
N ILE A 74 -6.74 -15.55 0.67
CA ILE A 74 -6.19 -14.72 -0.41
C ILE A 74 -6.57 -13.25 -0.27
N PRO A 75 -7.86 -12.88 -0.04
CA PRO A 75 -8.23 -11.49 0.18
C PRO A 75 -7.48 -10.84 1.36
N LEU A 76 -7.20 -11.60 2.42
CA LEU A 76 -6.46 -11.11 3.58
C LEU A 76 -5.00 -10.81 3.22
N VAL A 77 -4.34 -11.71 2.48
CA VAL A 77 -2.96 -11.52 2.00
C VAL A 77 -2.85 -10.26 1.16
N TYR A 78 -3.76 -10.08 0.18
CA TYR A 78 -3.74 -8.91 -0.69
C TYR A 78 -4.18 -7.62 -0.01
N ALA A 79 -5.07 -7.68 0.98
CA ALA A 79 -5.43 -6.52 1.79
C ALA A 79 -4.21 -6.01 2.59
N GLY A 80 -3.40 -6.92 3.17
CA GLY A 80 -2.16 -6.57 3.84
C GLY A 80 -1.14 -5.92 2.90
N PHE A 81 -0.90 -6.50 1.73
CA PHE A 81 -0.04 -5.88 0.71
C PHE A 81 -0.57 -4.52 0.27
N GLY A 82 -1.88 -4.40 0.00
CA GLY A 82 -2.50 -3.14 -0.40
C GLY A 82 -2.30 -2.02 0.63
N ALA A 83 -2.49 -2.32 1.91
CA ALA A 83 -2.29 -1.36 2.99
C ALA A 83 -0.82 -0.91 3.10
N LEU A 84 0.13 -1.84 3.02
CA LEU A 84 1.56 -1.55 3.10
C LEU A 84 2.08 -0.79 1.87
N ILE A 85 1.63 -1.14 0.66
CA ILE A 85 1.97 -0.44 -0.58
C ILE A 85 1.38 0.98 -0.55
N TYR A 86 0.15 1.15 -0.08
CA TYR A 86 -0.46 2.47 0.08
C TYR A 86 0.36 3.33 1.06
N SER A 87 0.74 2.78 2.21
CA SER A 87 1.59 3.46 3.20
C SER A 87 2.94 3.85 2.61
N ALA A 88 3.63 2.92 1.92
CA ALA A 88 4.91 3.18 1.26
C ALA A 88 4.79 4.31 0.23
N ARG A 89 3.74 4.28 -0.60
CA ARG A 89 3.52 5.29 -1.65
C ARG A 89 3.18 6.66 -1.06
N SER A 90 2.32 6.71 -0.06
CA SER A 90 1.94 7.96 0.63
C SER A 90 3.15 8.61 1.30
N ASN A 91 3.92 7.84 2.07
CA ASN A 91 5.13 8.35 2.73
C ASN A 91 6.23 8.73 1.72
N SER A 92 6.36 7.99 0.59
CA SER A 92 7.30 8.34 -0.47
C SER A 92 6.94 9.66 -1.15
N SER A 93 5.65 9.91 -1.40
CA SER A 93 5.18 11.17 -1.98
C SER A 93 5.48 12.36 -1.05
N SER A 94 5.16 12.22 0.24
CA SER A 94 5.45 13.25 1.24
C SER A 94 6.95 13.47 1.41
N TYR A 95 7.74 12.39 1.43
CA TYR A 95 9.22 12.48 1.47
C TYR A 95 9.76 13.32 0.31
N ILE A 96 9.30 13.07 -0.92
CA ILE A 96 9.74 13.82 -2.10
C ILE A 96 9.35 15.29 -1.95
N THR A 97 8.12 15.58 -1.54
CA THR A 97 7.64 16.96 -1.35
C THR A 97 8.51 17.73 -0.35
N TYR A 98 8.76 17.16 0.83
CA TYR A 98 9.58 17.84 1.86
C TYR A 98 11.07 17.87 1.50
N MET A 99 11.57 16.87 0.78
CA MET A 99 12.96 16.84 0.31
C MET A 99 13.21 17.91 -0.75
N THR A 100 12.29 18.09 -1.70
CA THR A 100 12.36 19.17 -2.69
C THR A 100 12.31 20.53 -1.98
N ALA A 101 11.36 20.70 -1.06
CA ALA A 101 11.26 21.95 -0.30
C ALA A 101 12.51 22.26 0.54
N TYR A 102 13.13 21.25 1.14
CA TYR A 102 14.39 21.42 1.86
C TYR A 102 15.53 21.79 0.91
N GLN A 103 15.60 21.18 -0.28
CA GLN A 103 16.62 21.50 -1.30
C GLN A 103 16.45 22.94 -1.79
N ASP A 104 15.23 23.33 -2.14
CA ASP A 104 14.92 24.67 -2.62
C ASP A 104 15.14 25.73 -1.54
N PHE A 105 14.93 25.39 -0.26
CA PHE A 105 15.19 26.30 0.88
C PHE A 105 16.69 26.52 1.12
N THR A 106 17.52 25.51 0.83
CA THR A 106 18.96 25.53 1.09
C THR A 106 19.80 25.92 -0.13
N ASP A 107 19.20 26.00 -1.30
CA ASP A 107 19.89 26.50 -2.48
C ASP A 107 19.87 28.04 -2.50
N VAL A 108 20.66 28.62 -3.42
CA VAL A 108 20.77 30.08 -3.58
C VAL A 108 20.02 30.58 -4.83
N ILE A 109 19.06 29.81 -5.32
CA ILE A 109 18.33 30.05 -6.56
C ILE A 109 16.98 30.69 -6.24
N PRO A 110 16.74 32.00 -6.53
CA PRO A 110 15.49 32.68 -6.15
C PRO A 110 14.23 32.15 -6.83
N GLU A 111 14.37 31.37 -7.91
CA GLU A 111 13.24 30.83 -8.68
C GLU A 111 12.69 29.52 -8.07
N THR A 112 13.41 28.90 -7.10
CA THR A 112 12.99 27.68 -6.42
C THR A 112 12.31 28.03 -5.10
N ASP A 113 11.00 27.83 -5.02
CA ASP A 113 10.16 28.36 -3.92
C ASP A 113 9.18 27.32 -3.34
N SER A 114 9.40 26.04 -3.57
CA SER A 114 8.45 24.96 -3.17
C SER A 114 8.22 24.91 -1.65
N TYR A 115 9.14 25.43 -0.83
CA TYR A 115 9.03 25.50 0.62
C TYR A 115 8.01 26.55 1.08
N ILE A 116 7.73 27.60 0.29
CA ILE A 116 6.80 28.70 0.67
C ILE A 116 5.38 28.15 0.91
N VAL A 117 4.97 27.16 0.13
CA VAL A 117 3.64 26.52 0.29
C VAL A 117 3.55 25.70 1.58
N LEU A 118 4.67 25.19 2.08
CA LEU A 118 4.74 24.31 3.26
C LEU A 118 4.94 25.12 4.56
N ILE A 119 5.59 26.27 4.46
CA ILE A 119 5.86 27.16 5.60
C ILE A 119 4.77 28.24 5.63
N SER A 120 3.93 28.20 6.66
CA SER A 120 2.80 29.16 6.80
C SER A 120 3.19 30.54 7.32
N ALA A 121 4.50 30.80 7.50
CA ALA A 121 5.02 32.10 7.95
C ALA A 121 5.33 33.04 6.78
N ASP A 122 5.52 34.33 7.08
CA ASP A 122 5.92 35.31 6.08
C ASP A 122 7.37 35.05 5.63
N PRO A 123 7.63 34.83 4.32
CA PRO A 123 8.97 34.58 3.79
C PRO A 123 9.98 35.67 4.15
N SER A 124 9.56 36.91 4.33
CA SER A 124 10.45 38.01 4.71
C SER A 124 11.14 37.84 6.07
N THR A 125 10.66 36.90 6.89
CA THR A 125 11.22 36.65 8.23
C THR A 125 12.27 35.53 8.25
N TYR A 126 12.25 34.63 7.28
CA TYR A 126 13.11 33.44 7.33
C TYR A 126 13.91 33.17 6.06
N ASP A 127 13.60 33.83 4.94
CA ASP A 127 14.24 33.52 3.66
C ASP A 127 15.43 34.44 3.39
N PRO A 128 16.67 33.93 3.45
CA PRO A 128 17.86 34.75 3.24
C PRO A 128 18.11 35.07 1.75
N VAL A 129 17.50 34.34 0.82
CA VAL A 129 17.74 34.50 -0.63
C VAL A 129 16.82 35.59 -1.19
N LEU A 130 15.52 35.51 -0.85
CA LEU A 130 14.54 36.49 -1.33
C LEU A 130 14.56 37.78 -0.52
N TYR A 131 14.91 37.72 0.77
CA TYR A 131 14.84 38.86 1.71
C TYR A 131 16.11 39.02 2.56
N PRO A 132 17.29 39.25 1.94
CA PRO A 132 18.57 39.27 2.64
C PRO A 132 18.68 40.33 3.71
N ASP A 133 17.91 41.45 3.61
CA ASP A 133 17.98 42.58 4.53
C ASP A 133 17.01 42.47 5.74
N THR A 134 16.00 41.60 5.67
CA THR A 134 14.92 41.52 6.67
C THR A 134 14.81 40.16 7.35
N TYR A 135 15.42 39.11 6.82
CA TYR A 135 15.33 37.78 7.42
C TYR A 135 16.02 37.70 8.78
N GLU A 136 15.52 36.84 9.64
CA GLU A 136 16.10 36.55 10.94
C GLU A 136 16.80 35.18 10.90
N PRO A 137 18.13 35.10 11.15
CA PRO A 137 18.88 33.86 11.08
C PRO A 137 18.35 32.73 11.97
N SER A 138 17.80 33.06 13.13
CA SER A 138 17.18 32.10 14.04
C SER A 138 15.91 31.48 13.45
N SER A 139 15.11 32.27 12.76
CA SER A 139 13.90 31.82 12.06
C SER A 139 14.26 30.94 10.85
N ALA A 140 15.25 31.35 10.06
CA ALA A 140 15.74 30.55 8.94
C ALA A 140 16.21 29.15 9.41
N THR A 141 17.06 29.08 10.43
CA THR A 141 17.52 27.81 11.01
C THR A 141 16.38 26.97 11.56
N TYR A 142 15.40 27.59 12.22
CA TYR A 142 14.23 26.87 12.75
C TYR A 142 13.40 26.19 11.64
N TYR A 143 13.16 26.86 10.52
CA TYR A 143 12.40 26.30 9.41
C TYR A 143 13.20 25.28 8.61
N GLU A 144 14.50 25.51 8.41
CA GLU A 144 15.40 24.54 7.80
C GLU A 144 15.39 23.21 8.56
N GLU A 145 15.62 23.27 9.89
CA GLU A 145 15.54 22.08 10.73
C GLU A 145 14.13 21.47 10.76
N GLY A 146 13.09 22.28 10.63
CA GLY A 146 11.71 21.85 10.52
C GLY A 146 11.48 20.98 9.28
N LEU A 147 11.91 21.47 8.12
CA LEU A 147 11.85 20.72 6.86
C LEU A 147 12.65 19.43 6.92
N LEU A 148 13.89 19.49 7.43
CA LEU A 148 14.74 18.31 7.57
C LEU A 148 14.13 17.25 8.50
N ARG A 149 13.52 17.65 9.62
CA ARG A 149 12.79 16.72 10.51
C ARG A 149 11.63 16.02 9.78
N MET A 150 10.91 16.73 8.90
CA MET A 150 9.84 16.13 8.09
C MET A 150 10.38 15.17 7.03
N VAL A 151 11.50 15.50 6.39
CA VAL A 151 12.22 14.60 5.47
C VAL A 151 12.57 13.29 6.18
N ASP A 152 13.21 13.37 7.35
CA ASP A 152 13.62 12.20 8.13
C ASP A 152 12.42 11.37 8.61
N TYR A 153 11.34 12.05 9.04
CA TYR A 153 10.10 11.40 9.44
C TYR A 153 9.52 10.55 8.30
N TYR A 154 9.26 11.15 7.14
CA TYR A 154 8.65 10.44 6.02
C TYR A 154 9.58 9.39 5.40
N LYS A 155 10.90 9.64 5.35
CA LYS A 155 11.90 8.65 4.95
C LYS A 155 11.82 7.41 5.82
N ARG A 156 11.82 7.58 7.15
CA ARG A 156 11.74 6.48 8.10
C ARG A 156 10.46 5.65 7.92
N TYR A 157 9.30 6.28 7.78
CA TYR A 157 8.03 5.56 7.60
C TYR A 157 7.91 4.89 6.24
N ARG A 158 8.48 5.49 5.19
CA ARG A 158 8.62 4.85 3.88
C ARG A 158 9.45 3.57 3.98
N ASP A 159 10.62 3.66 4.60
CA ASP A 159 11.57 2.54 4.73
C ASP A 159 10.98 1.42 5.62
N LEU A 160 10.28 1.78 6.70
CA LEU A 160 9.52 0.82 7.52
C LEU A 160 8.41 0.13 6.72
N SER A 161 7.76 0.83 5.81
CA SER A 161 6.73 0.23 4.94
C SER A 161 7.35 -0.80 3.99
N TYR A 162 8.53 -0.56 3.44
CA TYR A 162 9.25 -1.55 2.61
C TYR A 162 9.65 -2.79 3.41
N ILE A 163 10.16 -2.61 4.63
CA ILE A 163 10.45 -3.71 5.55
C ILE A 163 9.16 -4.49 5.87
N GLY A 164 8.06 -3.77 6.09
CA GLY A 164 6.75 -4.36 6.33
C GLY A 164 6.26 -5.22 5.17
N ILE A 165 6.45 -4.76 3.91
CA ILE A 165 6.10 -5.53 2.70
C ILE A 165 6.89 -6.84 2.65
N ALA A 166 8.22 -6.78 2.88
CA ALA A 166 9.07 -7.96 2.91
C ALA A 166 8.66 -8.93 4.03
N GLY A 167 8.39 -8.41 5.23
CA GLY A 167 7.92 -9.20 6.38
C GLY A 167 6.56 -9.86 6.10
N TRP A 168 5.61 -9.12 5.54
CA TRP A 168 4.29 -9.66 5.17
C TRP A 168 4.40 -10.76 4.11
N TYR A 169 5.31 -10.62 3.15
CA TYR A 169 5.59 -11.65 2.17
C TYR A 169 6.13 -12.94 2.83
N LEU A 170 7.12 -12.82 3.72
CA LEU A 170 7.64 -13.96 4.47
C LEU A 170 6.56 -14.64 5.32
N LEU A 171 5.72 -13.87 5.99
CA LEU A 171 4.60 -14.41 6.76
C LEU A 171 3.61 -15.17 5.87
N SER A 172 3.34 -14.69 4.66
CA SER A 172 2.45 -15.39 3.71
C SER A 172 3.02 -16.74 3.25
N ILE A 173 4.35 -16.84 3.11
CA ILE A 173 5.04 -18.10 2.77
C ILE A 173 4.97 -19.06 3.96
N LEU A 174 5.24 -18.60 5.17
CA LEU A 174 5.15 -19.41 6.38
C LEU A 174 3.73 -19.92 6.62
N ASP A 175 2.71 -19.08 6.43
CA ASP A 175 1.30 -19.47 6.53
C ASP A 175 0.95 -20.59 5.53
N ALA A 176 1.46 -20.51 4.29
CA ALA A 176 1.28 -21.55 3.30
C ALA A 176 1.97 -22.86 3.65
N ASN A 177 3.07 -22.83 4.42
CA ASN A 177 3.80 -24.01 4.85
C ASN A 177 3.10 -24.76 5.99
N VAL A 178 2.49 -24.02 6.91
CA VAL A 178 1.86 -24.59 8.12
C VAL A 178 0.48 -25.18 7.82
N ASP A 179 -0.19 -24.72 6.77
CA ASP A 179 -1.54 -25.14 6.37
C ASP A 179 -1.57 -26.50 5.65
#